data_820ac46115321f3f842daa60bc3b30bf
#
_entry.id   820ac46115321f3f842daa60bc3b30bf
#
_cell.length_a   1.000
_cell.length_b   1.000
_cell.length_c   1.000
_cell.angle_alpha   90.00
_cell.angle_beta   90.00
_cell.angle_gamma   90.00
#
_symmetry.space_group_name_H-M   'P 1'
#
loop_
_entity.id
_entity.type
_entity.pdbx_description
1 polymer ?
#
loop_
_entity_poly.entity_id
_entity_poly.type
_entity_poly.pdbx_seq_one_letter_code
_entity_poly.pdbx_strand_id
1 'polypeptide(L)'
;MQGKTFTMELAGKTLTIETGKYCEQAGGSAFVRMGDAVVMVNATVAKQPRDGVDFLPLSIEFEEKMYSVGKIPGGYIKREGRPSEKAILCSRLIDRPLRPLFPKGFYNDIQVIATVLSMDPDVQPEILGMIGSSAALAM
;
A
#
# COMPACT_ATOMS: atom_id res chain seq x y z
N MET A 1 19.59 -7.23 -3.04
CA MET A 1 19.14 -6.41 -1.91
C MET A 1 18.76 -7.31 -0.74
N GLN A 2 19.30 -7.06 0.43
CA GLN A 2 18.95 -7.87 1.61
C GLN A 2 17.64 -7.36 2.20
N GLY A 3 16.70 -8.26 2.38
CA GLY A 3 15.45 -7.95 3.07
C GLY A 3 15.69 -7.73 4.56
N LYS A 4 14.95 -6.79 5.13
CA LYS A 4 14.95 -6.52 6.56
C LYS A 4 13.57 -6.80 7.14
N THR A 5 13.54 -7.34 8.34
CA THR A 5 12.30 -7.65 9.04
C THR A 5 12.27 -6.89 10.36
N PHE A 6 11.19 -6.17 10.58
CA PHE A 6 10.95 -5.44 11.82
C PHE A 6 9.68 -6.00 12.47
N THR A 7 9.71 -6.16 13.78
CA THR A 7 8.56 -6.65 14.54
C THR A 7 8.29 -5.74 15.73
N MET A 8 7.02 -5.56 16.04
CA MET A 8 6.59 -4.87 17.26
C MET A 8 5.22 -5.39 17.68
N GLU A 9 4.86 -5.18 18.92
CA GLU A 9 3.52 -5.45 19.38
C GLU A 9 2.67 -4.19 19.33
N LEU A 10 1.48 -4.31 18.74
CA LEU A 10 0.53 -3.22 18.60
C LEU A 10 -0.86 -3.75 18.94
N ALA A 11 -1.49 -3.15 19.93
CA ALA A 11 -2.84 -3.52 20.37
C ALA A 11 -3.00 -5.03 20.68
N GLY A 12 -2.00 -5.63 21.30
CA GLY A 12 -2.00 -7.04 21.68
C GLY A 12 -1.70 -8.02 20.55
N LYS A 13 -1.31 -7.54 19.38
CA LYS A 13 -0.95 -8.37 18.22
C LYS A 13 0.44 -8.02 17.74
N THR A 14 1.13 -9.00 17.18
CA THR A 14 2.46 -8.79 16.59
C THR A 14 2.32 -8.19 15.20
N LEU A 15 2.88 -7.01 15.03
CA LEU A 15 3.00 -6.36 13.73
C LEU A 15 4.38 -6.67 13.15
N THR A 16 4.41 -7.24 11.95
CA THR A 16 5.64 -7.57 11.25
C THR A 16 5.72 -6.78 9.95
N ILE A 17 6.84 -6.10 9.71
CA ILE A 17 7.12 -5.38 8.48
C ILE A 17 8.36 -5.98 7.84
N GLU A 18 8.24 -6.49 6.62
CA GLU A 18 9.34 -6.98 5.81
C GLU A 18 9.61 -6.01 4.67
N THR A 19 10.84 -5.58 4.50
CA THR A 19 11.23 -4.63 3.45
C THR A 19 12.32 -5.21 2.58
N GLY A 20 12.34 -4.83 1.30
CA GLY A 20 13.40 -5.23 0.36
C GLY A 20 13.38 -6.69 -0.05
N LYS A 21 12.30 -7.42 0.24
CA LYS A 21 12.19 -8.86 -0.06
C LYS A 21 11.43 -9.13 -1.35
N TYR A 22 10.44 -8.30 -1.65
CA TYR A 22 9.58 -8.44 -2.83
C TYR A 22 9.60 -7.16 -3.64
N CYS A 23 9.21 -7.25 -4.92
CA CYS A 23 9.05 -6.10 -5.80
C CYS A 23 10.32 -5.24 -5.91
N GLU A 24 11.42 -5.86 -6.28
CA GLU A 24 12.73 -5.21 -6.36
C GLU A 24 12.78 -4.02 -7.33
N GLN A 25 11.89 -3.99 -8.32
CA GLN A 25 11.83 -2.90 -9.30
C GLN A 25 11.10 -1.66 -8.78
N ALA A 26 10.36 -1.77 -7.68
CA ALA A 26 9.74 -0.61 -7.04
C ALA A 26 10.80 0.22 -6.30
N GLY A 27 10.55 1.51 -6.17
CA GLY A 27 11.42 2.39 -5.39
C GLY A 27 11.47 2.03 -3.91
N GLY A 28 10.35 1.54 -3.37
CA GLY A 28 10.24 1.01 -2.03
C GLY A 28 9.15 -0.03 -1.95
N SER A 29 9.32 -1.02 -1.10
CA SER A 29 8.36 -2.10 -0.93
C SER A 29 8.30 -2.54 0.53
N ALA A 30 7.10 -2.71 1.04
CA ALA A 30 6.87 -3.20 2.39
C ALA A 30 5.80 -4.29 2.38
N PHE A 31 6.04 -5.34 3.12
CA PHE A 31 5.12 -6.45 3.32
C PHE A 31 4.73 -6.44 4.79
N VAL A 32 3.48 -6.08 5.08
CA VAL A 32 3.01 -5.86 6.45
C VAL A 32 2.05 -6.97 6.84
N ARG A 33 2.32 -7.59 7.97
CA ARG A 33 1.48 -8.65 8.53
C ARG A 33 1.09 -8.33 9.96
N MET A 34 -0.16 -8.58 10.28
CA MET A 34 -0.69 -8.49 11.64
C MET A 34 -1.79 -9.54 11.80
N GLY A 35 -1.56 -10.55 12.65
CA GLY A 35 -2.43 -11.73 12.69
C GLY A 35 -2.40 -12.45 11.35
N ASP A 36 -3.58 -12.74 10.79
CA ASP A 36 -3.71 -13.35 9.46
C ASP A 36 -3.86 -12.32 8.34
N ALA A 37 -3.90 -11.04 8.67
CA ALA A 37 -3.98 -9.97 7.68
C ALA A 37 -2.60 -9.68 7.10
N VAL A 38 -2.50 -9.62 5.78
CA VAL A 38 -1.27 -9.33 5.05
C VAL A 38 -1.56 -8.32 3.97
N VAL A 39 -0.80 -7.24 3.96
CA VAL A 39 -0.88 -6.19 2.94
C VAL A 39 0.51 -5.94 2.37
N MET A 40 0.61 -5.96 1.06
CA MET A 40 1.85 -5.61 0.35
C MET A 40 1.70 -4.20 -0.22
N VAL A 41 2.67 -3.35 0.08
CA VAL A 41 2.67 -1.95 -0.38
C VAL A 41 3.91 -1.70 -1.21
N ASN A 42 3.70 -1.15 -2.40
CA ASN A 42 4.78 -0.77 -3.31
C ASN A 42 4.69 0.72 -3.62
N ALA A 43 5.81 1.41 -3.55
CA ALA A 43 5.91 2.83 -3.88
C ALA A 43 6.88 3.02 -5.04
N THR A 44 6.45 3.77 -6.03
CA THR A 44 7.29 4.13 -7.18
C THR A 44 7.25 5.64 -7.38
N VAL A 45 8.39 6.20 -7.77
CA VAL A 45 8.54 7.63 -8.03
C VAL A 45 9.13 7.80 -9.43
N ALA A 46 8.53 8.68 -10.23
CA ALA A 46 9.06 9.01 -11.55
C ALA A 46 10.41 9.74 -11.42
N LYS A 47 11.31 9.47 -12.36
CA LYS A 47 12.64 10.08 -12.33
C LYS A 47 12.62 11.59 -12.56
N GLN A 48 11.62 12.09 -13.29
CA GLN A 48 11.49 13.50 -13.61
C GLN A 48 10.04 13.94 -13.44
N PRO A 49 9.79 15.19 -12.99
CA PRO A 49 8.43 15.72 -12.94
C PRO A 49 7.89 15.93 -14.35
N ARG A 50 6.57 15.82 -14.51
CA ARG A 50 5.90 16.16 -15.76
C ARG A 50 5.92 17.67 -15.97
N ASP A 51 5.99 18.08 -17.24
CA ASP A 51 5.94 19.51 -17.58
C ASP A 51 4.59 20.12 -17.22
N GLY A 52 4.61 21.33 -16.65
CA GLY A 52 3.41 22.08 -16.33
C GLY A 52 2.69 21.66 -15.05
N VAL A 53 3.28 20.79 -14.25
CA VAL A 53 2.71 20.35 -12.96
C VAL A 53 3.10 21.32 -11.86
N ASP A 54 2.12 21.83 -11.15
CA ASP A 54 2.29 22.79 -10.04
C ASP A 54 1.76 22.24 -8.70
N PHE A 55 1.47 20.94 -8.65
CA PHE A 55 0.97 20.25 -7.46
C PHE A 55 1.69 18.92 -7.27
N LEU A 56 1.55 18.31 -6.09
CA LEU A 56 2.11 16.99 -5.80
C LEU A 56 1.25 15.90 -6.47
N PRO A 57 1.74 15.20 -7.51
CA PRO A 57 0.99 14.15 -8.19
C PRO A 57 1.13 12.82 -7.44
N LEU A 58 0.55 12.74 -6.25
CA LEU A 58 0.52 11.55 -5.42
C LEU A 58 -0.74 10.75 -5.72
N SER A 59 -0.58 9.51 -6.15
CA SER A 59 -1.66 8.57 -6.41
C SER A 59 -1.53 7.38 -5.47
N ILE A 60 -2.60 7.10 -4.72
CA ILE A 60 -2.65 5.96 -3.82
C ILE A 60 -3.79 5.06 -4.26
N GLU A 61 -3.48 3.79 -4.49
CA GLU A 61 -4.45 2.76 -4.83
C GLU A 61 -4.48 1.71 -3.73
N PHE A 62 -5.67 1.30 -3.34
CA PHE A 62 -5.90 0.25 -2.37
C PHE A 62 -6.70 -0.85 -3.04
N GLU A 63 -6.16 -2.06 -3.09
CA GLU A 63 -6.78 -3.19 -3.77
C GLU A 63 -7.00 -4.35 -2.79
N GLU A 64 -8.24 -4.83 -2.73
CA GLU A 64 -8.58 -6.06 -2.03
C GLU A 64 -8.78 -7.16 -3.07
N LYS A 65 -7.86 -8.12 -3.11
CA LYS A 65 -7.97 -9.23 -4.04
C LYS A 65 -8.96 -10.27 -3.52
N MET A 66 -9.73 -10.87 -4.42
CA MET A 66 -10.71 -11.90 -4.05
C MET A 66 -10.03 -13.10 -3.38
N TYR A 67 -8.82 -13.44 -3.79
CA TYR A 67 -8.08 -14.54 -3.19
C TYR A 67 -7.68 -14.28 -1.73
N SER A 68 -7.71 -13.02 -1.27
CA SER A 68 -7.40 -12.70 0.13
C SER A 68 -8.37 -13.34 1.12
N VAL A 69 -9.58 -13.65 0.66
CA VAL A 69 -10.59 -14.40 1.42
C VAL A 69 -10.86 -15.79 0.82
N GLY A 70 -9.96 -16.28 0.00
CA GLY A 70 -10.07 -17.60 -0.62
C GLY A 70 -11.10 -17.69 -1.75
N LYS A 71 -11.45 -16.57 -2.37
CA LYS A 71 -12.44 -16.54 -3.46
C LYS A 71 -11.78 -16.26 -4.80
N ILE A 72 -12.42 -16.75 -5.85
CA ILE A 72 -12.05 -16.45 -7.23
C ILE A 72 -13.06 -15.42 -7.76
N PRO A 73 -12.60 -14.43 -8.56
CA PRO A 73 -13.53 -13.47 -9.15
C PRO A 73 -14.65 -14.17 -9.92
N GLY A 74 -15.89 -13.84 -9.57
CA GLY A 74 -17.08 -14.36 -10.23
C GLY A 74 -17.58 -13.38 -11.29
N GLY A 75 -18.62 -13.81 -12.02
CA GLY A 75 -19.25 -13.00 -13.03
C GLY A 75 -18.69 -13.26 -14.42
N TYR A 76 -19.14 -12.45 -15.38
CA TYR A 76 -18.88 -12.69 -16.80
C TYR A 76 -17.38 -12.62 -17.16
N ILE A 77 -16.66 -11.65 -16.59
CA ILE A 77 -15.27 -11.39 -16.94
C ILE A 77 -14.29 -12.27 -16.15
N LYS A 78 -14.67 -12.74 -14.97
CA LYS A 78 -13.86 -13.55 -14.06
C LYS A 78 -12.52 -12.88 -13.69
N ARG A 79 -12.53 -11.55 -13.53
CA ARG A 79 -11.35 -10.74 -13.16
C ARG A 79 -11.69 -9.86 -11.97
N GLU A 80 -10.63 -9.37 -11.32
CA GLU A 80 -10.77 -8.27 -10.38
C GLU A 80 -11.34 -7.07 -11.14
N GLY A 81 -12.46 -6.55 -10.75
CA GLY A 81 -13.09 -5.42 -11.42
C GLY A 81 -12.48 -4.09 -11.02
N ARG A 82 -13.24 -3.02 -11.21
CA ARG A 82 -12.88 -1.70 -10.72
C ARG A 82 -12.80 -1.70 -9.19
N PRO A 83 -12.00 -0.82 -8.58
CA PRO A 83 -12.00 -0.68 -7.13
C PRO A 83 -13.40 -0.39 -6.59
N SER A 84 -13.76 -1.02 -5.48
CA SER A 84 -15.01 -0.76 -4.78
C SER A 84 -15.00 0.64 -4.17
N GLU A 85 -16.18 1.17 -3.81
CA GLU A 85 -16.27 2.44 -3.08
C GLU A 85 -15.48 2.38 -1.77
N LYS A 86 -15.53 1.25 -1.07
CA LYS A 86 -14.75 1.04 0.13
C LYS A 86 -13.24 1.15 -0.14
N ALA A 87 -12.76 0.55 -1.23
CA ALA A 87 -11.35 0.63 -1.62
C ALA A 87 -10.93 2.07 -1.93
N ILE A 88 -11.79 2.84 -2.60
CA ILE A 88 -11.54 4.25 -2.89
C ILE A 88 -11.47 5.07 -1.60
N LEU A 89 -12.37 4.83 -0.65
CA LEU A 89 -12.33 5.50 0.65
C LEU A 89 -11.09 5.14 1.45
N CYS A 90 -10.66 3.89 1.42
CA CYS A 90 -9.42 3.44 2.05
C CYS A 90 -8.19 4.12 1.42
N SER A 91 -8.18 4.28 0.09
CA SER A 91 -7.13 5.00 -0.61
C SER A 91 -7.01 6.45 -0.10
N ARG A 92 -8.14 7.11 0.06
CA ARG A 92 -8.18 8.49 0.59
C ARG A 92 -7.72 8.55 2.05
N LEU A 93 -8.09 7.57 2.85
CA LEU A 93 -7.67 7.47 4.23
C LEU A 93 -6.16 7.30 4.36
N ILE A 94 -5.55 6.53 3.47
CA ILE A 94 -4.09 6.35 3.42
C ILE A 94 -3.40 7.63 2.91
N ASP A 95 -3.95 8.28 1.90
CA ASP A 95 -3.41 9.52 1.32
C ASP A 95 -3.31 10.64 2.36
N ARG A 96 -4.33 10.80 3.17
CA ARG A 96 -4.48 11.94 4.07
C ARG A 96 -3.30 12.18 5.02
N PRO A 97 -2.74 11.15 5.72
CA PRO A 97 -1.57 11.37 6.56
C PRO A 97 -0.26 11.47 5.80
N LEU A 98 -0.19 10.97 4.55
CA LEU A 98 1.07 10.93 3.79
C LEU A 98 1.34 12.21 3.02
N ARG A 99 0.30 12.80 2.42
CA ARG A 99 0.44 13.95 1.54
C ARG A 99 1.16 15.15 2.18
N PRO A 100 0.85 15.55 3.43
CA PRO A 100 1.54 16.67 4.07
C PRO A 100 3.02 16.42 4.40
N LEU A 101 3.47 15.17 4.38
CA LEU A 101 4.84 14.83 4.73
C LEU A 101 5.84 15.06 3.59
N PHE A 102 5.36 15.25 2.37
CA PHE A 102 6.22 15.53 1.23
C PHE A 102 6.70 16.98 1.24
N PRO A 103 7.97 17.23 0.82
CA PRO A 103 8.50 18.58 0.75
C PRO A 103 7.70 19.46 -0.22
N LYS A 104 7.64 20.75 0.05
CA LYS A 104 7.10 21.71 -0.91
C LYS A 104 7.97 21.74 -2.17
N GLY A 105 7.34 21.84 -3.32
CA GLY A 105 8.05 21.84 -4.59
C GLY A 105 8.43 20.46 -5.11
N PHE A 106 7.95 19.40 -4.48
CA PHE A 106 8.13 18.04 -4.98
C PHE A 106 7.04 17.71 -6.00
N TYR A 107 7.39 17.65 -7.26
CA TYR A 107 6.43 17.48 -8.36
C TYR A 107 6.60 16.19 -9.16
N ASN A 108 7.44 15.28 -8.71
CA ASN A 108 7.59 13.97 -9.35
C ASN A 108 6.34 13.13 -9.12
N ASP A 109 5.92 12.39 -10.15
CA ASP A 109 4.80 11.45 -10.01
C ASP A 109 5.15 10.37 -8.99
N ILE A 110 4.26 10.17 -8.01
CA ILE A 110 4.42 9.14 -6.99
C ILE A 110 3.19 8.24 -7.05
N GLN A 111 3.42 6.94 -7.15
CA GLN A 111 2.35 5.95 -7.09
C GLN A 111 2.61 5.00 -5.93
N VAL A 112 1.61 4.82 -5.09
CA VAL A 112 1.62 3.87 -3.97
C VAL A 112 0.47 2.90 -4.18
N ILE A 113 0.77 1.61 -4.22
CA ILE A 113 -0.23 0.56 -4.40
C ILE A 113 -0.19 -0.34 -3.17
N ALA A 114 -1.30 -0.39 -2.45
CA ALA A 114 -1.49 -1.29 -1.32
C ALA A 114 -2.41 -2.43 -1.76
N THR A 115 -1.90 -3.65 -1.71
CA THR A 115 -2.63 -4.85 -2.12
C THR A 115 -2.86 -5.75 -0.92
N VAL A 116 -4.12 -6.04 -0.62
CA VAL A 116 -4.49 -6.96 0.45
C VAL A 116 -4.35 -8.38 -0.06
N LEU A 117 -3.44 -9.14 0.52
CA LEU A 117 -3.16 -10.53 0.13
C LEU A 117 -3.89 -11.54 1.01
N SER A 118 -4.15 -11.20 2.26
CA SER A 118 -4.86 -12.04 3.21
C SER A 118 -5.62 -11.17 4.19
N MET A 119 -6.80 -11.61 4.62
CA MET A 119 -7.66 -10.85 5.53
C MET A 119 -7.81 -11.55 6.86
N ASP A 120 -7.94 -10.75 7.92
CA ASP A 120 -8.25 -11.18 9.27
C ASP A 120 -9.44 -10.34 9.75
N PRO A 121 -10.53 -10.95 10.24
CA PRO A 121 -11.70 -10.21 10.69
C PRO A 121 -11.42 -9.21 11.82
N ASP A 122 -10.37 -9.45 12.60
CA ASP A 122 -10.01 -8.61 13.74
C ASP A 122 -9.02 -7.50 13.38
N VAL A 123 -8.58 -7.42 12.12
CA VAL A 123 -7.60 -6.44 11.66
C VAL A 123 -8.14 -5.68 10.46
N GLN A 124 -8.09 -4.35 10.53
CA GLN A 124 -8.48 -3.51 9.41
C GLN A 124 -7.31 -3.36 8.45
N PRO A 125 -7.42 -3.85 7.21
CA PRO A 125 -6.30 -3.83 6.26
C PRO A 125 -5.86 -2.41 5.87
N GLU A 126 -6.74 -1.43 5.93
CA GLU A 126 -6.39 -0.04 5.62
C GLU A 126 -5.35 0.53 6.60
N ILE A 127 -5.36 0.09 7.85
CA ILE A 127 -4.34 0.49 8.84
C ILE A 127 -2.98 -0.08 8.44
N LEU A 128 -2.93 -1.34 8.03
CA LEU A 128 -1.72 -1.97 7.54
C LEU A 128 -1.23 -1.29 6.26
N GLY A 129 -2.16 -0.88 5.39
CA GLY A 129 -1.85 -0.11 4.19
C GLY A 129 -1.20 1.23 4.51
N MET A 130 -1.69 1.93 5.52
CA MET A 130 -1.09 3.18 6.00
C MET A 130 0.34 2.99 6.50
N ILE A 131 0.53 2.00 7.37
CA ILE A 131 1.83 1.68 7.95
C ILE A 131 2.82 1.27 6.85
N GLY A 132 2.37 0.39 5.95
CA GLY A 132 3.18 -0.08 4.83
C GLY A 132 3.55 1.02 3.85
N SER A 133 2.62 1.94 3.57
CA SER A 133 2.89 3.09 2.70
C SER A 133 3.96 4.00 3.29
N SER A 134 3.87 4.27 4.58
CA SER A 134 4.88 5.05 5.28
C SER A 134 6.25 4.36 5.23
N ALA A 135 6.30 3.07 5.48
CA ALA A 135 7.54 2.29 5.44
C ALA A 135 8.15 2.25 4.04
N ALA A 136 7.32 2.04 3.00
CA ALA A 136 7.78 1.98 1.62
C ALA A 136 8.32 3.33 1.14
N LEU A 137 7.70 4.43 1.54
CA LEU A 137 8.14 5.78 1.17
C LEU A 137 9.38 6.23 1.94
N ALA A 138 9.63 5.67 3.12
CA ALA A 138 10.81 5.98 3.93
C ALA A 138 12.09 5.32 3.40
N MET A 139 11.97 4.39 2.46
CA MET A 139 13.11 3.70 1.84
C MET A 139 13.74 4.52 0.67
#